data_fd39ebe2d67c91d918a1bbf6fdac4c5d
#
_entry.id   fd39ebe2d67c91d918a1bbf6fdac4c5d
#
_cell.length_a   1.000
_cell.length_b   1.000
_cell.length_c   1.000
_cell.angle_alpha   90.00
_cell.angle_beta   90.00
_cell.angle_gamma   90.00
#
_symmetry.space_group_name_H-M   'P 1'
#
loop_
_entity.id
_entity.type
_entity.pdbx_description
1 polymer ?
#
loop_
_entity_poly.entity_id
_entity_poly.type
_entity_poly.pdbx_seq_one_letter_code
_entity_poly.pdbx_strand_id
1 'polypeptide(L)'
;MEQQIFTNEVIISWLQYYAKNTTLDLEHVKIIDITRKNKNVIPTVEAHKTTMVFTNAGIDDIFYRLWNAGLGDCEVWYNEGSDPSGEILHQKVKDMIDRGINASAGMLIVNPNARNTAKIGLSNEMFQRGSIHYVGSEIRAIILNKMMVAPQDDICVIGGESIAIEAALMAPEGSVIAVEYSKADRATLEDNVAHFDLHNVKIIDHVDAESMKDCPVPSLVFLVASASTDQELAYLTKISPNISVVIYTLDFKVAAELPNTLQSLGITDIDTIQVSVSKLGSNNTFKQEPAPWIITGRSDLSSKRN
;
A
#
# COMPACT_ATOMS: atom_id res chain seq x y z
N MET A 1 -26.45 -17.89 -3.42
CA MET A 1 -25.57 -18.38 -2.32
C MET A 1 -25.35 -17.21 -1.38
N GLU A 2 -25.78 -17.33 -0.13
CA GLU A 2 -25.45 -16.31 0.88
C GLU A 2 -23.93 -16.27 1.04
N GLN A 3 -23.34 -15.11 0.89
CA GLN A 3 -21.93 -14.88 1.12
C GLN A 3 -21.64 -15.13 2.61
N GLN A 4 -20.87 -16.16 2.93
CA GLN A 4 -20.50 -16.46 4.32
C GLN A 4 -19.68 -15.27 4.85
N ILE A 5 -20.20 -14.61 5.88
CA ILE A 5 -19.57 -13.45 6.49
C ILE A 5 -18.67 -13.97 7.61
N PHE A 6 -17.36 -13.75 7.50
CA PHE A 6 -16.45 -14.04 8.61
C PHE A 6 -16.60 -12.97 9.70
N THR A 7 -17.46 -13.27 10.67
CA THR A 7 -17.66 -12.48 11.88
C THR A 7 -16.51 -12.71 12.86
N ASN A 8 -16.40 -11.88 13.88
CA ASN A 8 -15.40 -12.07 14.95
C ASN A 8 -15.55 -13.47 15.61
N GLU A 9 -16.76 -13.98 15.78
CA GLU A 9 -17.00 -15.30 16.34
C GLU A 9 -16.46 -16.41 15.44
N VAL A 10 -16.62 -16.31 14.14
CA VAL A 10 -16.07 -17.26 13.17
C VAL A 10 -14.54 -17.20 13.18
N ILE A 11 -13.94 -16.00 13.20
CA ILE A 11 -12.48 -15.81 13.29
C ILE A 11 -11.94 -16.47 14.57
N ILE A 12 -12.57 -16.24 15.72
CA ILE A 12 -12.18 -16.84 17.00
C ILE A 12 -12.29 -18.36 16.94
N SER A 13 -13.37 -18.91 16.34
CA SER A 13 -13.56 -20.34 16.20
C SER A 13 -12.43 -21.00 15.39
N TRP A 14 -12.03 -20.39 14.28
CA TRP A 14 -10.89 -20.84 13.48
C TRP A 14 -9.56 -20.75 14.23
N LEU A 15 -9.30 -19.65 14.96
CA LEU A 15 -8.11 -19.51 15.79
C LEU A 15 -8.06 -20.60 16.87
N GLN A 16 -9.19 -20.88 17.54
CA GLN A 16 -9.27 -21.94 18.55
C GLN A 16 -9.03 -23.32 17.94
N TYR A 17 -9.55 -23.57 16.74
CA TYR A 17 -9.32 -24.81 16.02
C TYR A 17 -7.84 -25.05 15.74
N TYR A 18 -7.13 -24.05 15.21
CA TYR A 18 -5.70 -24.14 14.96
C TYR A 18 -4.88 -24.23 16.27
N ALA A 19 -5.23 -23.46 17.28
CA ALA A 19 -4.56 -23.48 18.58
C ALA A 19 -4.63 -24.86 19.27
N LYS A 20 -5.75 -25.59 19.08
CA LYS A 20 -5.91 -26.93 19.67
C LYS A 20 -5.19 -28.04 18.89
N ASN A 21 -5.05 -27.90 17.60
CA ASN A 21 -4.63 -28.96 16.69
C ASN A 21 -3.25 -28.75 16.06
N THR A 22 -2.59 -27.61 16.36
CA THR A 22 -1.23 -27.32 15.89
C THR A 22 -0.37 -26.79 17.02
N THR A 23 0.94 -26.75 16.81
CA THR A 23 1.93 -26.11 17.71
C THR A 23 2.35 -24.73 17.22
N LEU A 24 1.61 -24.15 16.28
CA LEU A 24 1.92 -22.85 15.71
C LEU A 24 1.73 -21.75 16.74
N ASP A 25 2.67 -20.79 16.75
CA ASP A 25 2.54 -19.57 17.51
C ASP A 25 1.56 -18.63 16.81
N LEU A 26 0.42 -18.35 17.47
CA LEU A 26 -0.64 -17.49 16.98
C LEU A 26 -0.62 -16.09 17.59
N GLU A 27 0.35 -15.74 18.44
CA GLU A 27 0.42 -14.43 19.10
C GLU A 27 0.49 -13.27 18.11
N HIS A 28 1.24 -13.47 17.02
CA HIS A 28 1.46 -12.44 16.00
C HIS A 28 0.80 -12.78 14.65
N VAL A 29 -0.29 -13.56 14.67
CA VAL A 29 -0.98 -13.92 13.43
C VAL A 29 -1.62 -12.69 12.78
N LYS A 30 -1.30 -12.44 11.52
CA LYS A 30 -2.00 -11.45 10.69
C LYS A 30 -3.24 -12.09 10.09
N ILE A 31 -4.40 -11.47 10.27
CA ILE A 31 -5.67 -11.97 9.73
C ILE A 31 -6.03 -11.14 8.51
N ILE A 32 -6.40 -11.82 7.43
CA ILE A 32 -6.86 -11.20 6.19
C ILE A 32 -8.10 -11.94 5.66
N ASP A 33 -9.18 -11.21 5.46
CA ASP A 33 -10.42 -11.72 4.86
C ASP A 33 -10.52 -11.22 3.42
N ILE A 34 -10.40 -12.14 2.45
CA ILE A 34 -10.49 -11.87 1.01
C ILE A 34 -11.83 -12.29 0.41
N THR A 35 -12.82 -12.65 1.23
CA THR A 35 -14.13 -13.07 0.78
C THR A 35 -14.99 -11.90 0.30
N ARG A 36 -14.78 -10.70 0.81
CA ARG A 36 -15.59 -9.51 0.52
C ARG A 36 -14.98 -8.61 -0.54
N LYS A 37 -13.68 -8.46 -0.54
CA LYS A 37 -12.93 -7.72 -1.55
C LYS A 37 -11.58 -8.37 -1.75
N ASN A 38 -11.03 -8.22 -2.95
CA ASN A 38 -9.67 -8.63 -3.21
C ASN A 38 -8.73 -7.75 -2.39
N LYS A 39 -7.80 -8.36 -1.67
CA LYS A 39 -6.82 -7.70 -0.80
C LYS A 39 -5.41 -8.17 -1.17
N ASN A 40 -4.42 -7.44 -0.71
CA ASN A 40 -3.01 -7.68 -0.99
C ASN A 40 -2.49 -8.92 -0.23
N VAL A 41 -2.86 -10.13 -0.66
CA VAL A 41 -2.47 -11.39 0.00
C VAL A 41 -0.96 -11.59 -0.09
N ILE A 42 -0.38 -11.43 -1.28
CA ILE A 42 1.06 -11.67 -1.50
C ILE A 42 1.91 -10.79 -0.59
N PRO A 43 1.79 -9.45 -0.60
CA PRO A 43 2.56 -8.59 0.29
C PRO A 43 2.31 -8.88 1.78
N THR A 44 1.10 -9.30 2.13
CA THR A 44 0.79 -9.66 3.52
C THR A 44 1.53 -10.91 3.96
N VAL A 45 1.55 -11.97 3.14
CA VAL A 45 2.30 -13.20 3.42
C VAL A 45 3.81 -12.96 3.40
N GLU A 46 4.32 -12.12 2.51
CA GLU A 46 5.74 -11.74 2.50
C GLU A 46 6.18 -11.04 3.80
N ALA A 47 5.31 -10.18 4.34
CA ALA A 47 5.62 -9.35 5.50
C ALA A 47 5.44 -10.08 6.84
N HIS A 48 4.58 -11.11 6.93
CA HIS A 48 4.19 -11.73 8.19
C HIS A 48 4.58 -13.20 8.25
N LYS A 49 5.11 -13.62 9.41
CA LYS A 49 5.49 -15.02 9.64
C LYS A 49 4.30 -15.97 9.58
N THR A 50 3.18 -15.57 10.15
CA THR A 50 1.94 -16.34 10.13
C THR A 50 0.79 -15.45 9.67
N THR A 51 0.12 -15.87 8.59
CA THR A 51 -1.05 -15.17 8.04
C THR A 51 -2.23 -16.12 8.01
N MET A 52 -3.34 -15.73 8.66
CA MET A 52 -4.61 -16.42 8.53
C MET A 52 -5.40 -15.79 7.40
N VAL A 53 -5.69 -16.56 6.37
CA VAL A 53 -6.42 -16.12 5.19
C VAL A 53 -7.79 -16.77 5.18
N PHE A 54 -8.83 -15.93 5.12
CA PHE A 54 -10.21 -16.39 4.88
C PHE A 54 -10.56 -16.22 3.41
N THR A 55 -10.92 -17.33 2.77
CA THR A 55 -11.24 -17.43 1.34
C THR A 55 -12.63 -17.99 1.10
N ASN A 56 -13.07 -17.99 -0.15
CA ASN A 56 -14.28 -18.68 -0.60
C ASN A 56 -14.01 -19.43 -1.91
N ALA A 57 -14.94 -20.29 -2.31
CA ALA A 57 -14.93 -20.92 -3.63
C ALA A 57 -14.94 -19.83 -4.71
N GLY A 58 -13.99 -19.88 -5.64
CA GLY A 58 -13.79 -18.88 -6.69
C GLY A 58 -12.47 -18.13 -6.61
N ILE A 59 -11.61 -18.50 -5.65
CA ILE A 59 -10.22 -18.05 -5.58
C ILE A 59 -9.32 -19.24 -5.94
N ASP A 60 -9.42 -19.66 -7.18
CA ASP A 60 -8.78 -20.91 -7.65
C ASP A 60 -7.28 -20.77 -7.87
N ASP A 61 -6.76 -19.54 -7.98
CA ASP A 61 -5.38 -19.24 -8.36
C ASP A 61 -4.48 -18.78 -7.20
N ILE A 62 -4.98 -18.73 -5.96
CA ILE A 62 -4.23 -18.16 -4.82
C ILE A 62 -2.86 -18.84 -4.61
N PHE A 63 -2.79 -20.16 -4.73
CA PHE A 63 -1.54 -20.89 -4.54
C PHE A 63 -0.57 -20.70 -5.70
N TYR A 64 -1.09 -20.61 -6.92
CA TYR A 64 -0.28 -20.28 -8.08
C TYR A 64 0.32 -18.87 -7.98
N ARG A 65 -0.47 -17.88 -7.55
CA ARG A 65 0.00 -16.49 -7.34
C ARG A 65 1.07 -16.43 -6.26
N LEU A 66 0.87 -17.10 -5.12
CA LEU A 66 1.87 -17.22 -4.05
C LEU A 66 3.16 -17.85 -4.58
N TRP A 67 3.06 -18.96 -5.32
CA TRP A 67 4.21 -19.64 -5.90
C TRP A 67 4.96 -18.74 -6.90
N ASN A 68 4.24 -18.08 -7.79
CA ASN A 68 4.80 -17.17 -8.80
C ASN A 68 5.52 -15.95 -8.16
N ALA A 69 5.07 -15.52 -6.99
CA ALA A 69 5.73 -14.49 -6.19
C ALA A 69 6.94 -14.99 -5.36
N GLY A 70 7.39 -16.23 -5.58
CA GLY A 70 8.53 -16.80 -4.87
C GLY A 70 8.21 -17.35 -3.48
N LEU A 71 6.93 -17.46 -3.11
CA LEU A 71 6.45 -17.95 -1.81
C LEU A 71 6.16 -19.46 -1.82
N GLY A 72 6.68 -20.22 -2.79
CA GLY A 72 6.44 -21.65 -2.95
C GLY A 72 6.87 -22.53 -1.78
N ASP A 73 7.82 -22.08 -0.95
CA ASP A 73 8.28 -22.79 0.24
C ASP A 73 7.49 -22.43 1.51
N CYS A 74 6.54 -21.50 1.45
CA CYS A 74 5.60 -21.25 2.53
C CYS A 74 4.76 -22.50 2.81
N GLU A 75 4.43 -22.72 4.08
CA GLU A 75 3.64 -23.85 4.54
C GLU A 75 2.17 -23.43 4.69
N VAL A 76 1.26 -24.26 4.22
CA VAL A 76 -0.19 -24.04 4.33
C VAL A 76 -0.79 -25.09 5.27
N TRP A 77 -1.45 -24.62 6.31
CA TRP A 77 -2.22 -25.43 7.25
C TRP A 77 -3.69 -25.17 7.01
N TYR A 78 -4.45 -26.21 6.67
CA TYR A 78 -5.83 -26.08 6.24
C TYR A 78 -6.65 -27.32 6.55
N ASN A 79 -7.95 -27.25 6.42
CA ASN A 79 -8.84 -28.41 6.32
C ASN A 79 -9.60 -28.39 4.98
N GLU A 80 -10.30 -29.45 4.65
CA GLU A 80 -11.07 -29.54 3.41
C GLU A 80 -12.52 -29.05 3.55
N GLY A 81 -12.89 -28.51 4.72
CA GLY A 81 -14.23 -28.04 5.01
C GLY A 81 -14.36 -26.51 5.06
N SER A 82 -15.60 -26.05 5.11
CA SER A 82 -15.93 -24.64 5.34
C SER A 82 -16.00 -24.27 6.84
N ASP A 83 -15.93 -25.25 7.73
CA ASP A 83 -16.03 -25.08 9.17
C ASP A 83 -14.71 -25.45 9.86
N PRO A 84 -14.40 -24.86 11.04
CA PRO A 84 -13.21 -25.16 11.80
C PRO A 84 -13.32 -26.52 12.53
N SER A 85 -13.36 -27.60 11.76
CA SER A 85 -13.53 -28.97 12.26
C SER A 85 -12.78 -29.99 11.39
N GLY A 86 -12.62 -31.21 11.90
CA GLY A 86 -11.96 -32.29 11.18
C GLY A 86 -10.43 -32.28 11.31
N GLU A 87 -9.77 -32.98 10.40
CA GLU A 87 -8.31 -33.11 10.37
C GLU A 87 -7.66 -31.87 9.75
N ILE A 88 -6.53 -31.45 10.30
CA ILE A 88 -5.69 -30.41 9.70
C ILE A 88 -4.70 -31.07 8.75
N LEU A 89 -4.71 -30.61 7.52
CA LEU A 89 -3.75 -30.95 6.49
C LEU A 89 -2.62 -29.91 6.45
N HIS A 90 -1.43 -30.34 6.04
CA HIS A 90 -0.25 -29.50 5.96
C HIS A 90 0.52 -29.80 4.69
N GLN A 91 0.75 -28.77 3.87
CA GLN A 91 1.48 -28.87 2.60
C GLN A 91 2.23 -27.58 2.31
N LYS A 92 3.21 -27.63 1.40
CA LYS A 92 3.84 -26.41 0.88
C LYS A 92 3.02 -25.81 -0.25
N VAL A 93 3.08 -24.48 -0.41
CA VAL A 93 2.39 -23.76 -1.48
C VAL A 93 2.70 -24.35 -2.87
N LYS A 94 3.98 -24.69 -3.14
CA LYS A 94 4.40 -25.29 -4.42
C LYS A 94 3.75 -26.64 -4.74
N ASP A 95 3.27 -27.34 -3.73
CA ASP A 95 2.60 -28.65 -3.87
C ASP A 95 1.07 -28.48 -4.02
N MET A 96 0.59 -27.22 -4.01
CA MET A 96 -0.84 -26.86 -4.06
C MET A 96 -1.22 -25.98 -5.26
N ILE A 97 -0.29 -25.71 -6.18
CA ILE A 97 -0.49 -24.73 -7.28
C ILE A 97 -1.68 -25.04 -8.20
N ASP A 98 -2.01 -26.32 -8.38
CA ASP A 98 -3.15 -26.78 -9.19
C ASP A 98 -4.41 -27.07 -8.34
N ARG A 99 -4.38 -26.71 -7.06
CA ARG A 99 -5.48 -26.97 -6.13
C ARG A 99 -6.42 -25.77 -6.04
N GLY A 100 -7.67 -25.96 -6.43
CA GLY A 100 -8.73 -24.99 -6.22
C GLY A 100 -9.27 -24.99 -4.78
N ILE A 101 -9.90 -23.89 -4.38
CA ILE A 101 -10.67 -23.78 -3.13
C ILE A 101 -12.13 -24.10 -3.42
N ASN A 102 -12.60 -25.24 -2.93
CA ASN A 102 -13.95 -25.74 -3.23
C ASN A 102 -15.03 -25.18 -2.30
N ALA A 103 -14.64 -24.62 -1.15
CA ALA A 103 -15.58 -24.07 -0.16
C ALA A 103 -14.97 -22.84 0.53
N SER A 104 -15.78 -22.11 1.28
CA SER A 104 -15.25 -21.08 2.20
C SER A 104 -14.37 -21.75 3.24
N ALA A 105 -13.18 -21.24 3.42
CA ALA A 105 -12.17 -21.83 4.28
C ALA A 105 -11.35 -20.76 5.00
N GLY A 106 -10.86 -21.13 6.19
CA GLY A 106 -9.80 -20.42 6.86
C GLY A 106 -8.52 -21.24 6.76
N MET A 107 -7.42 -20.65 6.32
CA MET A 107 -6.13 -21.32 6.27
C MET A 107 -5.05 -20.48 6.95
N LEU A 108 -4.03 -21.15 7.51
CA LEU A 108 -2.82 -20.51 7.99
C LEU A 108 -1.71 -20.70 6.97
N ILE A 109 -1.10 -19.60 6.56
CA ILE A 109 0.10 -19.60 5.72
C ILE A 109 1.28 -19.17 6.58
N VAL A 110 2.29 -20.03 6.69
CA VAL A 110 3.50 -19.78 7.46
C VAL A 110 4.65 -19.53 6.50
N ASN A 111 5.18 -18.32 6.56
CA ASN A 111 6.34 -17.91 5.77
C ASN A 111 7.62 -18.00 6.64
N PRO A 112 8.52 -18.96 6.40
CA PRO A 112 9.73 -19.11 7.19
C PRO A 112 10.73 -17.95 7.00
N ASN A 113 10.58 -17.18 5.93
CA ASN A 113 11.47 -16.08 5.55
C ASN A 113 10.82 -14.70 5.71
N ALA A 114 9.70 -14.62 6.41
CA ALA A 114 9.01 -13.35 6.63
C ALA A 114 9.90 -12.36 7.40
N ARG A 115 9.85 -11.11 6.99
CA ARG A 115 10.67 -10.05 7.62
C ARG A 115 10.01 -9.42 8.84
N ASN A 116 8.69 -9.58 9.04
CA ASN A 116 7.88 -8.96 10.10
C ASN A 116 8.04 -7.42 10.19
N THR A 117 8.38 -6.78 9.08
CA THR A 117 8.58 -5.33 9.01
C THR A 117 7.90 -4.75 7.77
N ALA A 118 7.28 -3.58 7.93
CA ALA A 118 6.90 -2.77 6.78
C ALA A 118 8.18 -2.36 6.03
N LYS A 119 8.23 -2.60 4.73
CA LYS A 119 9.34 -2.17 3.89
C LYS A 119 9.08 -0.72 3.47
N ILE A 120 9.93 0.19 3.89
CA ILE A 120 9.95 1.59 3.45
C ILE A 120 11.25 1.83 2.70
N GLY A 121 11.19 2.54 1.58
CA GLY A 121 12.36 2.82 0.76
C GLY A 121 12.86 1.57 0.03
N LEU A 122 11.96 0.86 -0.62
CA LEU A 122 12.29 -0.30 -1.46
C LEU A 122 13.36 0.07 -2.47
N SER A 123 14.22 -0.90 -2.83
CA SER A 123 15.25 -0.70 -3.86
C SER A 123 14.64 -0.23 -5.18
N ASN A 124 15.31 0.70 -5.83
CA ASN A 124 14.83 1.28 -7.08
C ASN A 124 14.74 0.25 -8.22
N GLU A 125 15.51 -0.83 -8.14
CA GLU A 125 15.53 -1.93 -9.11
C GLU A 125 14.27 -2.80 -9.02
N MET A 126 13.47 -2.67 -7.96
CA MET A 126 12.21 -3.40 -7.81
C MET A 126 11.07 -2.80 -8.63
N PHE A 127 11.26 -1.58 -9.17
CA PHE A 127 10.23 -0.88 -9.94
C PHE A 127 10.57 -0.88 -11.42
N GLN A 128 9.57 -1.09 -12.26
CA GLN A 128 9.66 -0.74 -13.68
C GLN A 128 9.71 0.79 -13.79
N ARG A 129 10.54 1.30 -14.69
CA ARG A 129 10.79 2.73 -14.85
C ARG A 129 9.94 3.31 -15.97
N GLY A 130 9.19 4.34 -15.65
CA GLY A 130 8.49 5.18 -16.63
C GLY A 130 9.38 6.28 -17.20
N SER A 131 8.77 7.23 -17.87
CA SER A 131 9.43 8.41 -18.45
C SER A 131 9.78 9.48 -17.41
N ILE A 132 9.13 9.45 -16.24
CA ILE A 132 9.31 10.44 -15.17
C ILE A 132 10.50 10.04 -14.30
N HIS A 133 11.22 11.05 -13.82
CA HIS A 133 12.28 10.87 -12.84
C HIS A 133 11.66 10.45 -11.50
N TYR A 134 11.68 9.17 -11.23
CA TYR A 134 11.13 8.68 -9.98
C TYR A 134 12.00 9.09 -8.77
N VAL A 135 11.36 9.19 -7.65
CA VAL A 135 12.01 9.57 -6.39
C VAL A 135 12.88 8.44 -5.89
N GLY A 136 14.17 8.69 -5.67
CA GLY A 136 15.12 7.69 -5.16
C GLY A 136 14.68 7.11 -3.81
N SER A 137 15.12 5.87 -3.51
CA SER A 137 14.72 5.12 -2.31
C SER A 137 14.88 5.88 -1.00
N GLU A 138 15.95 6.65 -0.86
CA GLU A 138 16.25 7.43 0.35
C GLU A 138 15.24 8.57 0.54
N ILE A 139 14.96 9.32 -0.53
CA ILE A 139 14.00 10.42 -0.52
C ILE A 139 12.59 9.88 -0.34
N ARG A 140 12.24 8.77 -1.01
CA ARG A 140 10.95 8.10 -0.87
C ARG A 140 10.69 7.65 0.56
N ALA A 141 11.69 7.08 1.24
CA ALA A 141 11.58 6.70 2.65
C ALA A 141 11.27 7.91 3.55
N ILE A 142 11.89 9.07 3.28
CA ILE A 142 11.61 10.32 4.01
C ILE A 142 10.19 10.80 3.74
N ILE A 143 9.74 10.79 2.48
CA ILE A 143 8.39 11.19 2.09
C ILE A 143 7.34 10.32 2.81
N LEU A 144 7.48 8.98 2.73
CA LEU A 144 6.56 8.05 3.38
C LEU A 144 6.54 8.21 4.91
N ASN A 145 7.70 8.50 5.52
CA ASN A 145 7.75 8.83 6.93
C ASN A 145 7.00 10.12 7.25
N LYS A 146 7.14 11.17 6.43
CA LYS A 146 6.39 12.42 6.60
C LYS A 146 4.89 12.26 6.34
N MET A 147 4.48 11.34 5.47
CA MET A 147 3.08 11.00 5.25
C MET A 147 2.44 10.29 6.45
N MET A 148 3.23 9.58 7.27
CA MET A 148 2.73 8.85 8.44
C MET A 148 1.57 7.90 8.10
N VAL A 149 1.71 7.14 7.01
CA VAL A 149 0.66 6.27 6.47
C VAL A 149 0.20 5.24 7.52
N ALA A 150 -1.10 5.23 7.78
CA ALA A 150 -1.76 4.19 8.59
C ALA A 150 -2.39 3.11 7.70
N PRO A 151 -2.61 1.88 8.21
CA PRO A 151 -3.13 0.76 7.42
C PRO A 151 -4.49 1.01 6.74
N GLN A 152 -5.31 1.92 7.27
CA GLN A 152 -6.68 2.21 6.79
C GLN A 152 -6.78 3.50 5.98
N ASP A 153 -5.68 4.20 5.75
CA ASP A 153 -5.72 5.49 5.08
C ASP A 153 -6.14 5.39 3.61
N ASP A 154 -6.96 6.34 3.20
CA ASP A 154 -7.21 6.63 1.79
C ASP A 154 -6.26 7.74 1.35
N ILE A 155 -5.45 7.45 0.34
CA ILE A 155 -4.29 8.25 -0.06
C ILE A 155 -4.44 8.67 -1.50
N CYS A 156 -4.17 9.93 -1.82
CA CYS A 156 -4.01 10.40 -3.20
C CYS A 156 -2.52 10.69 -3.47
N VAL A 157 -1.98 10.08 -4.52
CA VAL A 157 -0.58 10.24 -4.96
C VAL A 157 -0.57 10.78 -6.38
N ILE A 158 -0.02 11.98 -6.57
CA ILE A 158 0.00 12.68 -7.86
C ILE A 158 1.43 12.77 -8.37
N GLY A 159 1.72 12.11 -9.49
CA GLY A 159 3.05 12.11 -10.13
C GLY A 159 4.13 11.38 -9.30
N GLY A 160 3.75 10.40 -8.52
CA GLY A 160 4.66 9.68 -7.62
C GLY A 160 4.52 8.17 -7.69
N GLU A 161 4.74 7.58 -8.86
CA GLU A 161 4.56 6.15 -9.15
C GLU A 161 5.07 5.22 -8.04
N SER A 162 6.35 5.31 -7.68
CA SER A 162 6.95 4.42 -6.68
C SER A 162 6.45 4.72 -5.25
N ILE A 163 6.02 5.96 -4.99
CA ILE A 163 5.39 6.33 -3.71
C ILE A 163 3.99 5.74 -3.62
N ALA A 164 3.23 5.72 -4.73
CA ALA A 164 1.92 5.10 -4.78
C ALA A 164 1.98 3.60 -4.44
N ILE A 165 2.97 2.89 -4.98
CA ILE A 165 3.19 1.47 -4.69
C ILE A 165 3.53 1.25 -3.21
N GLU A 166 4.52 1.96 -2.67
CA GLU A 166 4.90 1.77 -1.26
C GLU A 166 3.79 2.22 -0.29
N ALA A 167 3.07 3.30 -0.60
CA ALA A 167 1.90 3.72 0.18
C ALA A 167 0.80 2.64 0.20
N ALA A 168 0.56 1.98 -0.95
CA ALA A 168 -0.41 0.89 -1.05
C ALA A 168 0.00 -0.35 -0.23
N LEU A 169 1.30 -0.65 -0.16
CA LEU A 169 1.83 -1.70 0.72
C LEU A 169 1.67 -1.36 2.20
N MET A 170 1.77 -0.07 2.56
CA MET A 170 1.64 0.40 3.94
C MET A 170 0.17 0.53 4.38
N ALA A 171 -0.76 0.77 3.44
CA ALA A 171 -2.19 0.90 3.69
C ALA A 171 -3.00 -0.29 3.14
N PRO A 172 -2.77 -1.54 3.62
CA PRO A 172 -3.39 -2.73 3.05
C PRO A 172 -4.91 -2.82 3.27
N GLU A 173 -5.46 -2.03 4.18
CA GLU A 173 -6.90 -1.94 4.48
C GLU A 173 -7.54 -0.68 3.91
N GLY A 174 -6.72 0.28 3.49
CA GLY A 174 -7.09 1.52 2.82
C GLY A 174 -7.01 1.43 1.30
N SER A 175 -6.95 2.59 0.64
CA SER A 175 -6.90 2.69 -0.82
C SER A 175 -5.90 3.76 -1.25
N VAL A 176 -5.27 3.56 -2.41
CA VAL A 176 -4.43 4.55 -3.05
C VAL A 176 -5.04 4.98 -4.38
N ILE A 177 -5.27 6.26 -4.53
CA ILE A 177 -5.63 6.91 -5.79
C ILE A 177 -4.33 7.42 -6.40
N ALA A 178 -3.85 6.77 -7.44
CA ALA A 178 -2.63 7.13 -8.14
C ALA A 178 -2.97 7.92 -9.40
N VAL A 179 -2.45 9.13 -9.49
CA VAL A 179 -2.74 10.07 -10.57
C VAL A 179 -1.52 10.23 -11.45
N GLU A 180 -1.64 9.81 -12.71
CA GLU A 180 -0.59 9.97 -13.72
C GLU A 180 -1.18 10.52 -15.03
N TYR A 181 -0.70 11.69 -15.44
CA TYR A 181 -1.22 12.40 -16.62
C TYR A 181 -0.84 11.73 -17.94
N SER A 182 0.37 11.18 -17.99
CA SER A 182 0.89 10.51 -19.18
C SER A 182 0.31 9.09 -19.31
N LYS A 183 -0.22 8.75 -20.49
CA LYS A 183 -0.68 7.38 -20.77
C LYS A 183 0.44 6.34 -20.64
N ALA A 184 1.67 6.70 -21.01
CA ALA A 184 2.81 5.80 -20.92
C ALA A 184 3.18 5.53 -19.46
N ASP A 185 3.15 6.57 -18.60
CA ASP A 185 3.48 6.41 -17.19
C ASP A 185 2.36 5.69 -16.44
N ARG A 186 1.08 5.87 -16.84
CA ARG A 186 -0.02 5.03 -16.32
C ARG A 186 0.19 3.54 -16.63
N ALA A 187 0.60 3.20 -17.85
CA ALA A 187 0.89 1.80 -18.22
C ALA A 187 2.03 1.22 -17.35
N THR A 188 3.10 2.00 -17.12
CA THR A 188 4.20 1.58 -16.24
C THR A 188 3.72 1.40 -14.79
N LEU A 189 2.85 2.27 -14.31
CA LEU A 189 2.26 2.15 -12.98
C LEU A 189 1.36 0.91 -12.88
N GLU A 190 0.56 0.61 -13.92
CA GLU A 190 -0.24 -0.63 -14.01
C GLU A 190 0.65 -1.88 -13.92
N ASP A 191 1.77 -1.89 -14.64
CA ASP A 191 2.76 -2.98 -14.58
C ASP A 191 3.37 -3.12 -13.18
N ASN A 192 3.69 -2.01 -12.50
CA ASN A 192 4.17 -2.04 -11.12
C ASN A 192 3.09 -2.53 -10.14
N VAL A 193 1.85 -2.07 -10.28
CA VAL A 193 0.72 -2.56 -9.48
C VAL A 193 0.55 -4.07 -9.61
N ALA A 194 0.64 -4.58 -10.83
CA ALA A 194 0.57 -6.02 -11.11
C ALA A 194 1.78 -6.78 -10.54
N HIS A 195 2.99 -6.24 -10.71
CA HIS A 195 4.22 -6.85 -10.19
C HIS A 195 4.21 -7.03 -8.66
N PHE A 196 3.67 -6.04 -7.93
CA PHE A 196 3.53 -6.10 -6.47
C PHE A 196 2.22 -6.76 -6.01
N ASP A 197 1.40 -7.29 -6.93
CA ASP A 197 0.09 -7.90 -6.65
C ASP A 197 -0.81 -7.01 -5.76
N LEU A 198 -0.92 -5.73 -6.11
CA LEU A 198 -1.70 -4.76 -5.36
C LEU A 198 -3.14 -4.70 -5.86
N HIS A 199 -4.10 -4.72 -4.94
CA HIS A 199 -5.54 -4.67 -5.23
C HIS A 199 -6.25 -3.45 -4.65
N ASN A 200 -5.48 -2.55 -4.01
CA ASN A 200 -5.97 -1.34 -3.38
C ASN A 200 -5.51 -0.06 -4.07
N VAL A 201 -5.03 -0.15 -5.31
CA VAL A 201 -4.62 1.01 -6.12
C VAL A 201 -5.63 1.26 -7.23
N LYS A 202 -6.13 2.49 -7.32
CA LYS A 202 -6.94 2.98 -8.43
C LYS A 202 -6.16 4.02 -9.20
N ILE A 203 -5.93 3.77 -10.49
CA ILE A 203 -5.17 4.66 -11.36
C ILE A 203 -6.15 5.56 -12.12
N ILE A 204 -5.91 6.86 -12.08
CA ILE A 204 -6.69 7.88 -12.79
C ILE A 204 -5.75 8.83 -13.52
N ASP A 205 -6.28 9.62 -14.44
CA ASP A 205 -5.50 10.53 -15.27
C ASP A 205 -5.53 12.00 -14.80
N HIS A 206 -6.52 12.40 -14.04
CA HIS A 206 -6.69 13.78 -13.55
C HIS A 206 -7.30 13.84 -12.15
N VAL A 207 -7.09 14.97 -11.47
CA VAL A 207 -7.76 15.30 -10.20
C VAL A 207 -8.91 16.24 -10.49
N ASP A 208 -10.08 15.67 -10.78
CA ASP A 208 -11.31 16.42 -11.00
C ASP A 208 -12.55 15.65 -10.54
N ALA A 209 -13.74 16.26 -10.65
CA ALA A 209 -14.98 15.67 -10.16
C ALA A 209 -15.40 14.41 -10.93
N GLU A 210 -15.01 14.26 -12.19
CA GLU A 210 -15.36 13.11 -13.02
C GLU A 210 -14.43 11.92 -12.70
N SER A 211 -13.12 12.14 -12.75
CA SER A 211 -12.10 11.11 -12.51
C SER A 211 -12.16 10.58 -11.08
N MET A 212 -12.50 11.43 -10.10
CA MET A 212 -12.55 11.06 -8.69
C MET A 212 -13.94 10.59 -8.21
N LYS A 213 -14.95 10.55 -9.09
CA LYS A 213 -16.35 10.23 -8.73
C LYS A 213 -16.52 8.95 -7.91
N ASP A 214 -15.78 7.90 -8.29
CA ASP A 214 -15.84 6.58 -7.67
C ASP A 214 -14.59 6.28 -6.83
N CYS A 215 -13.86 7.31 -6.42
CA CYS A 215 -12.73 7.21 -5.52
C CYS A 215 -13.15 7.49 -4.07
N PRO A 216 -12.49 6.89 -3.07
CA PRO A 216 -12.64 7.33 -1.70
C PRO A 216 -12.14 8.78 -1.53
N VAL A 217 -12.61 9.46 -0.49
CA VAL A 217 -12.11 10.80 -0.15
C VAL A 217 -10.76 10.65 0.56
N PRO A 218 -9.66 11.16 -0.03
CA PRO A 218 -8.35 10.95 0.55
C PRO A 218 -8.15 11.79 1.83
N SER A 219 -7.54 11.20 2.84
CA SER A 219 -7.07 11.89 4.06
C SER A 219 -5.60 12.31 3.96
N LEU A 220 -4.83 11.62 3.13
CA LEU A 220 -3.43 11.92 2.85
C LEU A 220 -3.22 12.21 1.37
N VAL A 221 -2.40 13.22 1.09
CA VAL A 221 -2.03 13.57 -0.28
C VAL A 221 -0.51 13.70 -0.39
N PHE A 222 0.05 13.00 -1.36
CA PHE A 222 1.39 13.29 -1.87
C PHE A 222 1.26 13.85 -3.28
N LEU A 223 2.05 14.86 -3.60
CA LEU A 223 2.14 15.36 -4.96
C LEU A 223 3.56 15.83 -5.33
N VAL A 224 3.93 15.57 -6.58
CA VAL A 224 5.07 16.23 -7.22
C VAL A 224 4.57 17.54 -7.80
N ALA A 225 5.15 18.67 -7.35
CA ALA A 225 4.68 20.00 -7.76
C ALA A 225 4.78 20.17 -9.28
N SER A 226 3.70 20.67 -9.86
CA SER A 226 3.50 20.92 -11.29
C SER A 226 2.74 22.22 -11.52
N ALA A 227 2.48 22.55 -12.78
CA ALA A 227 1.63 23.70 -13.12
C ALA A 227 0.17 23.55 -12.64
N SER A 228 -0.27 22.31 -12.37
CA SER A 228 -1.65 22.01 -11.91
C SER A 228 -1.80 22.01 -10.40
N THR A 229 -0.71 22.11 -9.63
CA THR A 229 -0.68 21.94 -8.16
C THR A 229 -1.72 22.79 -7.43
N ASP A 230 -1.87 24.07 -7.79
CA ASP A 230 -2.82 24.95 -7.11
C ASP A 230 -4.28 24.50 -7.34
N GLN A 231 -4.60 24.04 -8.55
CA GLN A 231 -5.94 23.54 -8.89
C GLN A 231 -6.24 22.22 -8.21
N GLU A 232 -5.27 21.30 -8.17
CA GLU A 232 -5.36 20.00 -7.50
C GLU A 232 -5.56 20.15 -6.00
N LEU A 233 -4.76 21.00 -5.36
CA LEU A 233 -4.88 21.29 -3.93
C LEU A 233 -6.22 21.95 -3.61
N ALA A 234 -6.66 22.92 -4.42
CA ALA A 234 -7.96 23.58 -4.23
C ALA A 234 -9.14 22.60 -4.36
N TYR A 235 -9.06 21.63 -5.27
CA TYR A 235 -10.08 20.60 -5.40
C TYR A 235 -10.03 19.62 -4.20
N LEU A 236 -8.85 19.11 -3.85
CA LEU A 236 -8.68 18.13 -2.79
C LEU A 236 -9.06 18.68 -1.41
N THR A 237 -8.69 19.90 -1.09
CA THR A 237 -9.09 20.57 0.17
C THR A 237 -10.60 20.83 0.26
N LYS A 238 -11.26 21.01 -0.88
CA LYS A 238 -12.72 21.17 -0.94
C LYS A 238 -13.45 19.86 -0.65
N ILE A 239 -12.99 18.73 -1.16
CA ILE A 239 -13.62 17.42 -0.95
C ILE A 239 -13.22 16.77 0.35
N SER A 240 -12.01 17.07 0.85
CA SER A 240 -11.46 16.53 2.09
C SER A 240 -11.08 17.66 3.05
N PRO A 241 -11.97 18.01 3.99
CA PRO A 241 -11.70 19.08 4.95
C PRO A 241 -10.57 18.75 5.95
N ASN A 242 -10.30 17.47 6.16
CA ASN A 242 -9.24 16.96 7.05
C ASN A 242 -8.17 16.28 6.21
N ILE A 243 -7.30 17.06 5.60
CA ILE A 243 -6.28 16.57 4.70
C ILE A 243 -4.88 16.87 5.23
N SER A 244 -3.99 15.90 5.11
CA SER A 244 -2.54 16.09 5.28
C SER A 244 -1.87 16.03 3.92
N VAL A 245 -0.96 16.96 3.65
CA VAL A 245 -0.28 17.05 2.36
C VAL A 245 1.22 16.93 2.53
N VAL A 246 1.86 16.26 1.58
CA VAL A 246 3.31 16.20 1.41
C VAL A 246 3.62 16.53 -0.05
N ILE A 247 4.37 17.59 -0.28
CA ILE A 247 4.65 18.12 -1.62
C ILE A 247 6.14 18.04 -1.88
N TYR A 248 6.50 17.50 -3.03
CA TYR A 248 7.88 17.38 -3.50
C TYR A 248 8.14 18.35 -4.65
N THR A 249 9.26 19.06 -4.60
CA THR A 249 9.72 19.88 -5.73
C THR A 249 11.25 20.01 -5.75
N LEU A 250 11.81 20.15 -6.94
CA LEU A 250 13.21 20.55 -7.15
C LEU A 250 13.37 22.04 -7.39
N ASP A 251 12.27 22.76 -7.62
CA ASP A 251 12.27 24.19 -7.90
C ASP A 251 12.18 24.99 -6.61
N PHE A 252 13.22 25.78 -6.33
CA PHE A 252 13.28 26.64 -5.15
C PHE A 252 12.17 27.71 -5.13
N LYS A 253 11.83 28.27 -6.30
CA LYS A 253 10.78 29.29 -6.38
C LYS A 253 9.43 28.70 -5.97
N VAL A 254 9.11 27.52 -6.51
CA VAL A 254 7.90 26.78 -6.13
C VAL A 254 7.91 26.45 -4.63
N ALA A 255 9.02 25.97 -4.09
CA ALA A 255 9.14 25.67 -2.67
C ALA A 255 8.92 26.91 -1.77
N ALA A 256 9.34 28.08 -2.22
CA ALA A 256 9.18 29.34 -1.48
C ALA A 256 7.72 29.89 -1.54
N GLU A 257 7.00 29.63 -2.62
CA GLU A 257 5.63 30.10 -2.85
C GLU A 257 4.56 29.19 -2.24
N LEU A 258 4.77 27.86 -2.25
CA LEU A 258 3.83 26.85 -1.77
C LEU A 258 3.30 27.07 -0.35
N PRO A 259 4.08 27.49 0.65
CA PRO A 259 3.54 27.78 1.99
C PRO A 259 2.41 28.80 1.98
N ASN A 260 2.50 29.85 1.16
CA ASN A 260 1.44 30.85 1.03
C ASN A 260 0.19 30.27 0.35
N THR A 261 0.38 29.47 -0.70
CA THR A 261 -0.74 28.76 -1.35
C THR A 261 -1.45 27.84 -0.35
N LEU A 262 -0.72 27.04 0.40
CA LEU A 262 -1.28 26.13 1.41
C LEU A 262 -2.07 26.90 2.48
N GLN A 263 -1.53 28.01 3.00
CA GLN A 263 -2.23 28.86 3.97
C GLN A 263 -3.53 29.42 3.42
N SER A 264 -3.53 29.83 2.15
CA SER A 264 -4.74 30.36 1.48
C SER A 264 -5.86 29.31 1.35
N LEU A 265 -5.49 28.03 1.31
CA LEU A 265 -6.39 26.87 1.27
C LEU A 265 -6.78 26.35 2.67
N GLY A 266 -6.34 27.01 3.75
CA GLY A 266 -6.65 26.63 5.11
C GLY A 266 -5.78 25.50 5.66
N ILE A 267 -4.66 25.20 5.00
CA ILE A 267 -3.65 24.24 5.47
C ILE A 267 -2.70 24.97 6.41
N THR A 268 -2.46 24.39 7.57
CA THR A 268 -1.61 24.91 8.66
C THR A 268 -0.49 23.91 8.98
N ASP A 269 0.25 24.17 10.07
CA ASP A 269 1.38 23.34 10.50
C ASP A 269 2.37 23.03 9.36
N ILE A 270 2.68 24.06 8.58
CA ILE A 270 3.50 23.95 7.38
C ILE A 270 4.97 23.84 7.82
N ASP A 271 5.63 22.77 7.37
CA ASP A 271 7.07 22.56 7.52
C ASP A 271 7.71 22.40 6.14
N THR A 272 8.89 22.96 5.95
CA THR A 272 9.63 22.87 4.68
C THR A 272 11.06 22.45 4.96
N ILE A 273 11.46 21.32 4.41
CA ILE A 273 12.82 20.78 4.51
C ILE A 273 13.46 20.63 3.14
N GLN A 274 14.77 20.71 3.08
CA GLN A 274 15.56 20.29 1.93
C GLN A 274 16.35 19.04 2.29
N VAL A 275 16.34 18.04 1.41
CA VAL A 275 17.04 16.77 1.64
C VAL A 275 18.16 16.62 0.63
N SER A 276 19.38 16.37 1.10
CA SER A 276 20.55 16.11 0.26
C SER A 276 21.02 14.67 0.46
N VAL A 277 21.23 13.97 -0.64
CA VAL A 277 21.74 12.59 -0.68
C VAL A 277 23.03 12.57 -1.48
N SER A 278 24.10 12.03 -0.89
CA SER A 278 25.36 11.78 -1.57
C SER A 278 25.70 10.31 -1.52
N LYS A 279 25.98 9.71 -2.67
CA LYS A 279 26.33 8.28 -2.78
C LYS A 279 27.80 8.12 -3.19
N LEU A 280 28.50 7.21 -2.54
CA LEU A 280 29.86 6.84 -2.93
C LEU A 280 29.80 5.98 -4.18
N GLY A 281 30.36 6.47 -5.27
CA GLY A 281 30.51 5.73 -6.52
C GLY A 281 31.68 4.73 -6.51
N SER A 282 31.71 3.85 -7.50
CA SER A 282 32.74 2.80 -7.66
C SER A 282 34.16 3.33 -7.82
N ASN A 283 34.32 4.59 -8.17
CA ASN A 283 35.62 5.29 -8.30
C ASN A 283 36.04 6.04 -7.04
N ASN A 284 35.44 5.74 -5.88
CA ASN A 284 35.66 6.43 -4.61
C ASN A 284 35.37 7.95 -4.63
N THR A 285 34.53 8.42 -5.52
CA THR A 285 34.02 9.79 -5.53
C THR A 285 32.57 9.84 -5.09
N PHE A 286 32.20 10.87 -4.34
CA PHE A 286 30.81 11.11 -3.98
C PHE A 286 30.09 11.76 -5.16
N LYS A 287 28.93 11.18 -5.51
CA LYS A 287 27.97 11.77 -6.43
C LYS A 287 26.80 12.31 -5.62
N GLN A 288 26.55 13.59 -5.73
CA GLN A 288 25.40 14.23 -5.11
C GLN A 288 24.17 14.04 -6.04
N GLU A 289 23.09 13.61 -5.47
CA GLU A 289 21.78 13.57 -6.13
C GLU A 289 21.09 14.95 -6.04
N PRO A 290 20.13 15.26 -6.93
CA PRO A 290 19.33 16.47 -6.80
C PRO A 290 18.69 16.54 -5.41
N ALA A 291 18.80 17.70 -4.77
CA ALA A 291 18.30 17.93 -3.41
C ALA A 291 16.88 18.53 -3.47
N PRO A 292 15.83 17.73 -3.29
CA PRO A 292 14.46 18.22 -3.31
C PRO A 292 14.10 19.01 -2.07
N TRP A 293 13.11 19.86 -2.23
CA TRP A 293 12.32 20.44 -1.17
C TRP A 293 11.11 19.54 -0.89
N ILE A 294 10.85 19.27 0.37
CA ILE A 294 9.66 18.54 0.83
C ILE A 294 8.90 19.48 1.75
N ILE A 295 7.70 19.82 1.35
CA ILE A 295 6.78 20.70 2.07
C ILE A 295 5.65 19.86 2.63
N THR A 296 5.39 19.97 3.93
CA THR A 296 4.27 19.30 4.58
C THR A 296 3.30 20.30 5.18
N GLY A 297 2.04 19.92 5.31
CA GLY A 297 1.03 20.72 5.96
C GLY A 297 -0.23 19.90 6.19
N ARG A 298 -1.12 20.39 7.06
CA ARG A 298 -2.41 19.75 7.33
C ARG A 298 -3.50 20.77 7.56
N SER A 299 -4.71 20.43 7.11
CA SER A 299 -5.89 21.17 7.50
C SER A 299 -6.41 20.62 8.80
N ASP A 300 -6.40 21.39 9.88
CA ASP A 300 -6.91 20.97 11.17
C ASP A 300 -8.21 21.69 11.49
N LEU A 301 -9.32 20.95 11.51
CA LEU A 301 -10.59 21.47 12.01
C LEU A 301 -10.67 21.44 13.54
N SER A 302 -9.74 20.81 14.24
CA SER A 302 -9.74 20.75 15.71
C SER A 302 -9.41 22.10 16.34
N SER A 303 -8.71 22.99 15.64
CA SER A 303 -8.40 24.33 16.10
C SER A 303 -9.60 25.29 16.12
N LYS A 304 -10.76 24.91 15.56
CA LYS A 304 -12.01 25.70 15.57
C LYS A 304 -12.95 25.35 16.75
N ARG A 305 -12.51 24.51 17.69
CA ARG A 305 -13.27 24.18 18.91
C ARG A 305 -12.59 24.77 20.17
N ASN A 306 -12.27 26.05 20.13
CA ASN A 306 -12.03 26.87 21.32
C ASN A 306 -12.81 28.16 21.22
#